data_8f165c95861e430c8348b6a940f87917
#
_entry.id   8f165c95861e430c8348b6a940f87917
#
_cell.length_a   1.000
_cell.length_b   1.000
_cell.length_c   1.000
_cell.angle_alpha   90.00
_cell.angle_beta   90.00
_cell.angle_gamma   90.00
#
_symmetry.space_group_name_H-M   'P 1'
#
loop_
_entity.id
_entity.type
_entity.pdbx_description
1 polymer ?
#
loop_
_entity_poly.entity_id
_entity_poly.type
_entity_poly.pdbx_seq_one_letter_code
_entity_poly.pdbx_strand_id
1 'polypeptide(L)'
;MLSRSLLTAYTSRCGVEEVLCIGGGVDDPVGDFTATMEVLKTGLIQKHGIRHIGVAGHPEGSPDISDDEIAEALGAKNELARAEGLDLYIETQFCFEADIVLDWERRVRAAGNALPIRIGIPGPATIKTLFRFAQISGIGPSMRFVAKQAKNVAKLMTVQSPHLLIAGLAEGMAADGDCLIRHFHFYPFGGFARTATYAGAIADGKIEMLPKGGFNVTEG
;
A
#
# COMPACT_ATOMS: atom_id res chain seq x y z
N MET A 1 21.27 -6.51 -1.12
CA MET A 1 21.81 -7.65 -0.34
C MET A 1 21.06 -7.74 0.97
N LEU A 2 20.20 -8.74 1.13
CA LEU A 2 19.57 -9.01 2.42
C LEU A 2 20.63 -9.63 3.32
N SER A 3 21.37 -8.82 4.07
CA SER A 3 22.44 -9.34 4.90
C SER A 3 21.82 -10.04 6.12
N ARG A 4 22.25 -11.29 6.39
CA ARG A 4 21.84 -12.03 7.60
C ARG A 4 22.06 -11.20 8.87
N SER A 5 23.13 -10.40 8.92
CA SER A 5 23.43 -9.50 10.01
C SER A 5 22.38 -8.39 10.18
N LEU A 6 21.80 -7.88 9.09
CA LEU A 6 20.76 -6.86 9.13
C LEU A 6 19.45 -7.42 9.68
N LEU A 7 19.01 -8.59 9.19
CA LEU A 7 17.82 -9.27 9.72
C LEU A 7 17.98 -9.58 11.21
N THR A 8 19.15 -10.13 11.60
CA THR A 8 19.47 -10.37 13.02
C THR A 8 19.37 -9.08 13.84
N ALA A 9 19.91 -7.96 13.34
CA ALA A 9 19.86 -6.69 14.06
C ALA A 9 18.41 -6.17 14.20
N TYR A 10 17.59 -6.26 13.16
CA TYR A 10 16.19 -5.84 13.20
C TYR A 10 15.38 -6.64 14.21
N THR A 11 15.52 -7.96 14.22
CA THR A 11 14.77 -8.82 15.13
C THR A 11 15.29 -8.76 16.56
N SER A 12 16.62 -8.92 16.77
CA SER A 12 17.19 -9.03 18.12
C SER A 12 17.31 -7.68 18.86
N ARG A 13 17.51 -6.56 18.14
CA ARG A 13 17.69 -5.24 18.75
C ARG A 13 16.42 -4.38 18.71
N CYS A 14 15.60 -4.53 17.67
CA CYS A 14 14.43 -3.68 17.43
C CYS A 14 13.11 -4.42 17.62
N GLY A 15 13.12 -5.74 17.80
CA GLY A 15 11.92 -6.53 17.97
C GLY A 15 11.00 -6.52 16.72
N VAL A 16 11.58 -6.39 15.53
CA VAL A 16 10.82 -6.35 14.28
C VAL A 16 10.25 -7.75 14.00
N GLU A 17 8.94 -7.84 13.92
CA GLU A 17 8.19 -9.07 13.61
C GLU A 17 7.52 -9.03 12.24
N GLU A 18 7.49 -7.87 11.60
CA GLU A 18 6.83 -7.63 10.32
C GLU A 18 7.74 -6.84 9.38
N VAL A 19 7.76 -7.21 8.10
CA VAL A 19 8.50 -6.51 7.04
C VAL A 19 7.71 -6.46 5.76
N LEU A 20 7.89 -5.38 5.00
CA LEU A 20 7.49 -5.32 3.60
C LEU A 20 8.69 -5.72 2.74
N CYS A 21 8.54 -6.82 2.00
CA CYS A 21 9.56 -7.32 1.06
C CYS A 21 9.19 -6.88 -0.36
N ILE A 22 9.94 -5.95 -0.89
CA ILE A 22 9.78 -5.45 -2.26
C ILE A 22 11.04 -5.73 -3.07
N GLY A 23 10.88 -5.92 -4.37
CA GLY A 23 11.98 -6.14 -5.30
C GLY A 23 11.49 -6.05 -6.73
N GLY A 24 12.42 -5.90 -7.67
CA GLY A 24 12.13 -5.65 -9.07
C GLY A 24 12.06 -4.16 -9.41
N GLY A 25 11.68 -3.84 -10.64
CA GLY A 25 11.53 -2.47 -11.11
C GLY A 25 12.85 -1.73 -11.34
N VAL A 26 13.95 -2.44 -11.50
CA VAL A 26 15.25 -1.89 -11.92
C VAL A 26 15.84 -2.76 -13.02
N ASP A 27 16.32 -2.12 -14.09
CA ASP A 27 16.89 -2.82 -15.25
C ASP A 27 18.21 -3.54 -14.94
N ASP A 28 18.99 -3.00 -14.00
CA ASP A 28 20.28 -3.54 -13.58
C ASP A 28 20.34 -3.70 -12.06
N PRO A 29 19.82 -4.81 -11.52
CA PRO A 29 19.75 -5.03 -10.09
C PRO A 29 21.14 -5.24 -9.47
N VAL A 30 21.41 -4.51 -8.38
CA VAL A 30 22.66 -4.63 -7.61
C VAL A 30 22.48 -5.67 -6.51
N GLY A 31 22.94 -6.89 -6.70
CA GLY A 31 22.92 -7.96 -5.70
C GLY A 31 22.46 -9.30 -6.26
N ASP A 32 22.22 -10.25 -5.36
CA ASP A 32 21.96 -11.65 -5.70
C ASP A 32 20.48 -11.91 -6.06
N PHE A 33 19.59 -10.97 -5.78
CA PHE A 33 18.14 -11.14 -5.98
C PHE A 33 17.58 -10.09 -6.92
N THR A 34 16.80 -10.53 -7.88
CA THR A 34 16.12 -9.68 -8.88
C THR A 34 14.63 -9.50 -8.56
N ALA A 35 14.04 -10.39 -7.78
CA ALA A 35 12.62 -10.40 -7.47
C ALA A 35 12.32 -10.80 -6.01
N THR A 36 11.20 -10.31 -5.49
CA THR A 36 10.69 -10.66 -4.15
C THR A 36 10.59 -12.17 -3.93
N MET A 37 10.14 -12.92 -4.93
CA MET A 37 9.99 -14.38 -4.84
C MET A 37 11.29 -15.11 -4.52
N GLU A 38 12.42 -14.65 -5.05
CA GLU A 38 13.73 -15.24 -4.77
C GLU A 38 14.10 -15.05 -3.29
N VAL A 39 13.82 -13.88 -2.74
CA VAL A 39 14.04 -13.58 -1.31
C VAL A 39 13.15 -14.47 -0.42
N LEU A 40 11.86 -14.58 -0.74
CA LEU A 40 10.91 -15.39 0.03
C LEU A 40 11.31 -16.86 0.05
N LYS A 41 11.71 -17.43 -1.09
CA LYS A 41 12.16 -18.84 -1.23
C LYS A 41 13.41 -19.16 -0.42
N THR A 42 14.19 -18.17 0.00
CA THR A 42 15.38 -18.44 0.87
C THR A 42 14.98 -18.91 2.27
N GLY A 43 13.79 -18.61 2.74
CA GLY A 43 13.33 -18.83 4.11
C GLY A 43 14.12 -18.04 5.16
N LEU A 44 14.96 -17.06 4.74
CA LEU A 44 15.80 -16.29 5.67
C LEU A 44 14.97 -15.38 6.56
N ILE A 45 13.90 -14.78 6.04
CA ILE A 45 13.03 -13.87 6.78
C ILE A 45 12.44 -14.62 7.99
N GLN A 46 11.83 -15.78 7.75
CA GLN A 46 11.21 -16.63 8.79
C GLN A 46 12.23 -17.18 9.78
N LYS A 47 13.42 -17.59 9.28
CA LYS A 47 14.53 -18.07 10.14
C LYS A 47 15.01 -17.03 11.14
N HIS A 48 14.80 -15.74 10.86
CA HIS A 48 15.10 -14.64 11.77
C HIS A 48 13.92 -14.22 12.65
N GLY A 49 12.82 -14.99 12.68
CA GLY A 49 11.69 -14.77 13.57
C GLY A 49 10.68 -13.74 13.07
N ILE A 50 10.81 -13.26 11.83
CA ILE A 50 9.83 -12.38 11.21
C ILE A 50 8.64 -13.24 10.74
N ARG A 51 7.44 -12.90 11.20
CA ARG A 51 6.23 -13.71 11.00
C ARG A 51 5.33 -13.17 9.91
N HIS A 52 5.19 -11.85 9.83
CA HIS A 52 4.29 -11.18 8.90
C HIS A 52 5.10 -10.56 7.76
N ILE A 53 4.79 -10.94 6.52
CA ILE A 53 5.56 -10.48 5.37
C ILE A 53 4.63 -9.83 4.36
N GLY A 54 4.76 -8.52 4.22
CA GLY A 54 4.12 -7.76 3.16
C GLY A 54 4.79 -7.99 1.82
N VAL A 55 4.00 -8.04 0.77
CA VAL A 55 4.43 -8.09 -0.63
C VAL A 55 3.72 -7.00 -1.43
N ALA A 56 4.38 -6.47 -2.47
CA ALA A 56 3.82 -5.37 -3.23
C ALA A 56 2.53 -5.72 -3.96
N GLY A 57 1.56 -4.79 -3.94
CA GLY A 57 0.35 -4.79 -4.74
C GLY A 57 0.26 -3.53 -5.61
N HIS A 58 -0.29 -3.66 -6.83
CA HIS A 58 -0.32 -2.61 -7.84
C HIS A 58 -1.74 -2.38 -8.38
N PRO A 59 -2.63 -1.68 -7.64
CA PRO A 59 -4.00 -1.43 -8.09
C PRO A 59 -4.10 -0.66 -9.41
N GLU A 60 -3.12 0.17 -9.70
CA GLU A 60 -3.04 1.00 -10.89
C GLU A 60 -2.00 0.53 -11.91
N GLY A 61 -1.48 -0.70 -11.74
CA GLY A 61 -0.37 -1.22 -12.53
C GLY A 61 0.99 -0.68 -12.06
N SER A 62 2.02 -0.94 -12.86
CA SER A 62 3.38 -0.45 -12.65
C SER A 62 3.95 0.04 -13.98
N PRO A 63 4.78 1.09 -14.00
CA PRO A 63 5.46 1.52 -15.23
C PRO A 63 6.54 0.51 -15.66
N ASP A 64 7.07 -0.26 -14.73
CA ASP A 64 8.28 -1.09 -14.93
C ASP A 64 7.96 -2.58 -15.11
N ILE A 65 6.71 -3.00 -14.88
CA ILE A 65 6.29 -4.40 -14.89
C ILE A 65 4.93 -4.48 -15.59
N SER A 66 4.75 -5.41 -16.53
CA SER A 66 3.46 -5.62 -17.21
C SER A 66 2.38 -6.18 -16.28
N ASP A 67 1.11 -5.97 -16.64
CA ASP A 67 -0.03 -6.48 -15.87
C ASP A 67 -0.01 -8.02 -15.79
N ASP A 68 0.45 -8.71 -16.85
CA ASP A 68 0.56 -10.17 -16.86
C ASP A 68 1.63 -10.66 -15.89
N GLU A 69 2.80 -10.01 -15.85
CA GLU A 69 3.87 -10.33 -14.88
C GLU A 69 3.44 -10.05 -13.45
N ILE A 70 2.69 -8.96 -13.21
CA ILE A 70 2.11 -8.66 -11.89
C ILE A 70 1.15 -9.77 -11.46
N ALA A 71 0.28 -10.23 -12.36
CA ALA A 71 -0.70 -11.28 -12.08
C ALA A 71 0.00 -12.63 -11.81
N GLU A 72 0.99 -13.02 -12.63
CA GLU A 72 1.79 -14.22 -12.44
C GLU A 72 2.54 -14.19 -11.10
N ALA A 73 3.21 -13.08 -10.79
CA ALA A 73 3.93 -12.91 -9.52
C ALA A 73 2.99 -12.99 -8.30
N LEU A 74 1.76 -12.47 -8.41
CA LEU A 74 0.77 -12.57 -7.35
C LEU A 74 0.28 -14.01 -7.17
N GLY A 75 0.01 -14.73 -8.26
CA GLY A 75 -0.33 -16.16 -8.24
C GLY A 75 0.74 -16.98 -7.54
N ALA A 76 2.01 -16.80 -7.93
CA ALA A 76 3.14 -17.51 -7.33
C ALA A 76 3.29 -17.21 -5.82
N LYS A 77 3.02 -15.98 -5.37
CA LYS A 77 3.03 -15.61 -3.93
C LYS A 77 1.92 -16.32 -3.17
N ASN A 78 0.70 -16.41 -3.74
CA ASN A 78 -0.41 -17.15 -3.15
C ASN A 78 -0.10 -18.66 -3.01
N GLU A 79 0.51 -19.26 -4.04
CA GLU A 79 0.94 -20.64 -4.01
C GLU A 79 2.00 -20.91 -2.95
N LEU A 80 3.03 -20.06 -2.90
CA LEU A 80 4.10 -20.14 -1.91
C LEU A 80 3.55 -20.00 -0.48
N ALA A 81 2.68 -19.02 -0.24
CA ALA A 81 2.04 -18.84 1.07
C ALA A 81 1.30 -20.08 1.53
N ARG A 82 0.54 -20.70 0.62
CA ARG A 82 -0.21 -21.94 0.91
C ARG A 82 0.71 -23.14 1.15
N ALA A 83 1.73 -23.30 0.31
CA ALA A 83 2.64 -24.46 0.37
C ALA A 83 3.53 -24.44 1.61
N GLU A 84 4.02 -23.27 2.00
CA GLU A 84 4.98 -23.09 3.09
C GLU A 84 4.34 -22.61 4.41
N GLY A 85 3.02 -22.36 4.41
CA GLY A 85 2.32 -21.81 5.57
C GLY A 85 2.78 -20.41 5.95
N LEU A 86 3.13 -19.56 4.97
CA LEU A 86 3.62 -18.22 5.22
C LEU A 86 2.46 -17.26 5.48
N ASP A 87 2.62 -16.40 6.47
CA ASP A 87 1.72 -15.29 6.73
C ASP A 87 2.08 -14.10 5.84
N LEU A 88 1.62 -14.19 4.58
CA LEU A 88 1.80 -13.12 3.60
C LEU A 88 0.56 -12.22 3.56
N TYR A 89 0.79 -10.93 3.33
CA TYR A 89 -0.25 -9.97 2.99
C TYR A 89 0.21 -9.06 1.83
N ILE A 90 -0.75 -8.53 1.10
CA ILE A 90 -0.46 -7.55 0.05
C ILE A 90 -0.46 -6.16 0.66
N GLU A 91 0.59 -5.36 0.40
CA GLU A 91 0.63 -3.94 0.70
C GLU A 91 0.71 -3.15 -0.61
N THR A 92 -0.29 -2.32 -0.87
CA THR A 92 -0.38 -1.64 -2.16
C THR A 92 0.43 -0.36 -2.19
N GLN A 93 0.82 0.06 -3.40
CA GLN A 93 1.19 1.44 -3.66
C GLN A 93 0.03 2.36 -3.24
N PHE A 94 0.32 3.62 -2.90
CA PHE A 94 -0.72 4.58 -2.56
C PHE A 94 -1.64 4.87 -3.74
N CYS A 95 -2.93 5.03 -3.46
CA CYS A 95 -3.99 5.29 -4.43
C CYS A 95 -4.78 6.53 -4.03
N PHE A 96 -5.56 7.09 -4.97
CA PHE A 96 -6.36 8.29 -4.70
C PHE A 96 -7.87 8.07 -4.94
N GLU A 97 -8.26 7.01 -5.63
CA GLU A 97 -9.63 6.73 -6.03
C GLU A 97 -10.08 5.35 -5.51
N ALA A 98 -11.14 5.34 -4.70
CA ALA A 98 -11.64 4.12 -4.07
C ALA A 98 -12.14 3.09 -5.10
N ASP A 99 -12.83 3.54 -6.14
CA ASP A 99 -13.40 2.65 -7.17
C ASP A 99 -12.32 1.84 -7.89
N ILE A 100 -11.17 2.47 -8.21
CA ILE A 100 -10.04 1.78 -8.85
C ILE A 100 -9.51 0.66 -7.95
N VAL A 101 -9.38 0.94 -6.67
CA VAL A 101 -8.89 -0.03 -5.66
C VAL A 101 -9.87 -1.18 -5.49
N LEU A 102 -11.17 -0.88 -5.35
CA LEU A 102 -12.21 -1.90 -5.15
C LEU A 102 -12.37 -2.78 -6.39
N ASP A 103 -12.29 -2.20 -7.59
CA ASP A 103 -12.32 -2.96 -8.85
C ASP A 103 -11.09 -3.84 -9.01
N TRP A 104 -9.91 -3.35 -8.62
CA TRP A 104 -8.69 -4.15 -8.60
C TRP A 104 -8.79 -5.31 -7.59
N GLU A 105 -9.27 -5.05 -6.38
CA GLU A 105 -9.45 -6.09 -5.36
C GLU A 105 -10.36 -7.21 -5.88
N ARG A 106 -11.52 -6.87 -6.47
CA ARG A 106 -12.43 -7.85 -7.04
C ARG A 106 -11.79 -8.69 -8.14
N ARG A 107 -10.99 -8.05 -9.01
CA ARG A 107 -10.26 -8.76 -10.08
C ARG A 107 -9.23 -9.73 -9.55
N VAL A 108 -8.37 -9.32 -8.60
CA VAL A 108 -7.34 -10.21 -8.07
C VAL A 108 -7.94 -11.33 -7.22
N ARG A 109 -9.02 -11.06 -6.48
CA ARG A 109 -9.77 -12.08 -5.76
C ARG A 109 -10.42 -13.09 -6.71
N ALA A 110 -11.05 -12.66 -7.78
CA ALA A 110 -11.61 -13.52 -8.82
C ALA A 110 -10.53 -14.35 -9.53
N ALA A 111 -9.30 -13.83 -9.64
CA ALA A 111 -8.14 -14.55 -10.16
C ALA A 111 -7.50 -15.53 -9.14
N GLY A 112 -8.07 -15.67 -7.94
CA GLY A 112 -7.65 -16.65 -6.93
C GLY A 112 -6.74 -16.10 -5.83
N ASN A 113 -6.61 -14.77 -5.70
CA ASN A 113 -5.92 -14.21 -4.54
C ASN A 113 -6.70 -14.51 -3.26
N ALA A 114 -6.00 -15.02 -2.25
CA ALA A 114 -6.52 -15.27 -0.90
C ALA A 114 -5.76 -14.47 0.18
N LEU A 115 -4.73 -13.73 -0.20
CA LEU A 115 -3.94 -12.94 0.74
C LEU A 115 -4.74 -11.72 1.19
N PRO A 116 -4.72 -11.38 2.49
CA PRO A 116 -5.30 -10.14 2.98
C PRO A 116 -4.58 -8.93 2.38
N ILE A 117 -5.31 -7.83 2.23
CA ILE A 117 -4.82 -6.63 1.53
C ILE A 117 -4.79 -5.45 2.50
N ARG A 118 -3.69 -4.70 2.47
CA ARG A 118 -3.52 -3.39 3.09
C ARG A 118 -3.41 -2.33 2.00
N ILE A 119 -4.29 -1.37 2.03
CA ILE A 119 -4.33 -0.33 0.99
C ILE A 119 -3.45 0.85 1.39
N GLY A 120 -2.60 1.25 0.46
CA GLY A 120 -1.77 2.44 0.59
C GLY A 120 -2.61 3.72 0.48
N ILE A 121 -2.60 4.51 1.54
CA ILE A 121 -3.33 5.77 1.67
C ILE A 121 -2.33 6.93 1.71
N PRO A 122 -2.45 7.96 0.87
CA PRO A 122 -1.62 9.15 0.99
C PRO A 122 -1.96 9.88 2.29
N GLY A 123 -0.95 10.18 3.11
CA GLY A 123 -1.13 11.03 4.29
C GLY A 123 -1.54 12.46 3.89
N PRO A 124 -2.09 13.27 4.82
CA PRO A 124 -2.43 14.66 4.55
C PRO A 124 -1.22 15.45 4.05
N ALA A 125 -1.26 15.91 2.80
CA ALA A 125 -0.17 16.60 2.14
C ALA A 125 -0.67 17.67 1.16
N THR A 126 0.20 18.59 0.75
CA THR A 126 -0.16 19.57 -0.27
C THR A 126 -0.34 18.90 -1.63
N ILE A 127 -1.19 19.45 -2.48
CA ILE A 127 -1.39 18.97 -3.86
C ILE A 127 -0.05 18.91 -4.60
N LYS A 128 0.84 19.91 -4.40
CA LYS A 128 2.19 19.92 -4.96
C LYS A 128 3.01 18.70 -4.54
N THR A 129 2.95 18.33 -3.26
CA THR A 129 3.63 17.15 -2.73
C THR A 129 3.05 15.86 -3.30
N LEU A 130 1.73 15.73 -3.30
CA LEU A 130 1.05 14.56 -3.86
C LEU A 130 1.38 14.35 -5.34
N PHE A 131 1.38 15.44 -6.12
CA PHE A 131 1.74 15.40 -7.54
C PHE A 131 3.18 14.92 -7.76
N ARG A 132 4.13 15.46 -6.99
CA ARG A 132 5.53 15.04 -7.06
C ARG A 132 5.71 13.55 -6.79
N PHE A 133 5.08 13.03 -5.74
CA PHE A 133 5.20 11.61 -5.39
C PHE A 133 4.49 10.72 -6.42
N ALA A 134 3.32 11.10 -6.92
CA ALA A 134 2.65 10.37 -7.99
C ALA A 134 3.51 10.28 -9.27
N GLN A 135 4.23 11.37 -9.62
CA GLN A 135 5.18 11.36 -10.74
C GLN A 135 6.35 10.39 -10.51
N ILE A 136 6.98 10.43 -9.35
CA ILE A 136 8.14 9.57 -9.03
C ILE A 136 7.73 8.10 -9.01
N SER A 137 6.51 7.80 -8.56
CA SER A 137 5.99 6.43 -8.47
C SER A 137 5.36 5.92 -9.76
N GLY A 138 5.29 6.72 -10.83
CA GLY A 138 4.79 6.31 -12.15
C GLY A 138 3.31 5.92 -12.18
N ILE A 139 2.48 6.36 -11.21
CA ILE A 139 1.09 5.94 -11.05
C ILE A 139 0.19 6.73 -12.01
N GLY A 140 -0.18 6.13 -13.13
CA GLY A 140 -0.86 6.79 -14.25
C GLY A 140 -2.28 7.36 -13.95
N PRO A 141 -3.23 6.57 -13.43
CA PRO A 141 -4.56 7.06 -13.04
C PRO A 141 -4.51 8.11 -11.94
N SER A 142 -3.73 7.87 -10.90
CA SER A 142 -3.48 8.82 -9.81
C SER A 142 -2.87 10.14 -10.29
N MET A 143 -1.98 10.08 -11.28
CA MET A 143 -1.45 11.27 -11.94
C MET A 143 -2.56 12.15 -12.56
N ARG A 144 -3.54 11.53 -13.23
CA ARG A 144 -4.68 12.25 -13.81
C ARG A 144 -5.56 12.88 -12.74
N PHE A 145 -5.82 12.17 -11.65
CA PHE A 145 -6.60 12.69 -10.53
C PHE A 145 -5.91 13.92 -9.91
N VAL A 146 -4.63 13.82 -9.54
CA VAL A 146 -3.88 14.91 -8.92
C VAL A 146 -3.66 16.06 -9.89
N ALA A 147 -3.38 15.80 -11.18
CA ALA A 147 -3.25 16.84 -12.21
C ALA A 147 -4.54 17.66 -12.39
N LYS A 148 -5.70 17.02 -12.26
CA LYS A 148 -7.01 17.70 -12.29
C LYS A 148 -7.17 18.68 -11.12
N GLN A 149 -6.68 18.32 -9.94
CA GLN A 149 -6.63 19.19 -8.76
C GLN A 149 -5.56 20.29 -8.89
N ALA A 150 -4.43 20.00 -9.54
CA ALA A 150 -3.29 20.91 -9.69
C ALA A 150 -3.53 22.05 -10.69
N LYS A 151 -4.60 22.03 -11.49
CA LYS A 151 -4.93 23.11 -12.45
C LYS A 151 -5.19 24.46 -11.77
N ASN A 152 -5.51 24.47 -10.49
CA ASN A 152 -5.69 25.70 -9.73
C ASN A 152 -4.44 25.99 -8.89
N VAL A 153 -3.60 26.91 -9.35
CA VAL A 153 -2.34 27.30 -8.71
C VAL A 153 -2.53 27.73 -7.25
N ALA A 154 -3.64 28.40 -6.94
CA ALA A 154 -3.93 28.82 -5.55
C ALA A 154 -4.16 27.62 -4.62
N LYS A 155 -4.58 26.47 -5.14
CA LYS A 155 -4.80 25.24 -4.37
C LYS A 155 -3.55 24.38 -4.20
N LEU A 156 -2.46 24.62 -4.95
CA LEU A 156 -1.26 23.77 -4.91
C LEU A 156 -0.65 23.66 -3.52
N MET A 157 -0.75 24.70 -2.72
CA MET A 157 -0.21 24.73 -1.35
C MET A 157 -1.22 24.32 -0.29
N THR A 158 -2.47 24.01 -0.67
CA THR A 158 -3.50 23.57 0.27
C THR A 158 -3.25 22.10 0.63
N VAL A 159 -3.28 21.78 1.91
CA VAL A 159 -3.22 20.41 2.40
C VAL A 159 -4.55 19.70 2.07
N GLN A 160 -4.44 18.55 1.46
CA GLN A 160 -5.57 17.67 1.18
C GLN A 160 -5.47 16.45 2.10
N SER A 161 -6.59 16.06 2.68
CA SER A 161 -6.72 14.82 3.45
C SER A 161 -7.45 13.77 2.63
N PRO A 162 -7.13 12.48 2.77
CA PRO A 162 -7.70 11.40 1.95
C PRO A 162 -9.09 10.94 2.44
N HIS A 163 -9.89 11.81 3.04
CA HIS A 163 -11.17 11.46 3.66
C HIS A 163 -12.19 10.84 2.70
N LEU A 164 -12.23 11.29 1.44
CA LEU A 164 -13.13 10.70 0.42
C LEU A 164 -12.67 9.30 0.00
N LEU A 165 -11.36 9.10 -0.16
CA LEU A 165 -10.80 7.78 -0.47
C LEU A 165 -11.11 6.78 0.65
N ILE A 166 -10.83 7.16 1.90
CA ILE A 166 -11.05 6.29 3.07
C ILE A 166 -12.54 5.97 3.23
N ALA A 167 -13.43 6.96 3.10
CA ALA A 167 -14.86 6.74 3.20
C ALA A 167 -15.35 5.79 2.09
N GLY A 168 -14.98 6.04 0.82
CA GLY A 168 -15.37 5.17 -0.29
C GLY A 168 -14.86 3.74 -0.16
N LEU A 169 -13.63 3.56 0.33
CA LEU A 169 -13.09 2.22 0.63
C LEU A 169 -13.89 1.55 1.76
N ALA A 170 -14.18 2.26 2.84
CA ALA A 170 -14.94 1.72 3.97
C ALA A 170 -16.37 1.31 3.54
N GLU A 171 -17.04 2.13 2.72
CA GLU A 171 -18.36 1.81 2.14
C GLU A 171 -18.28 0.56 1.25
N GLY A 172 -17.28 0.48 0.36
CA GLY A 172 -17.10 -0.67 -0.52
C GLY A 172 -16.79 -1.96 0.25
N MET A 173 -15.94 -1.89 1.27
CA MET A 173 -15.65 -3.02 2.15
C MET A 173 -16.89 -3.49 2.93
N ALA A 174 -17.71 -2.56 3.41
CA ALA A 174 -18.95 -2.89 4.12
C ALA A 174 -20.02 -3.51 3.21
N ALA A 175 -20.02 -3.14 1.92
CA ALA A 175 -20.97 -3.65 0.93
C ALA A 175 -20.61 -5.06 0.41
N ASP A 176 -19.38 -5.51 0.54
CA ASP A 176 -18.88 -6.80 0.05
C ASP A 176 -18.23 -7.61 1.18
N GLY A 177 -18.96 -8.58 1.73
CA GLY A 177 -18.49 -9.42 2.84
C GLY A 177 -17.29 -10.31 2.49
N ASP A 178 -17.02 -10.54 1.21
CA ASP A 178 -15.89 -11.33 0.71
C ASP A 178 -14.65 -10.48 0.40
N CYS A 179 -14.76 -9.14 0.53
CA CYS A 179 -13.63 -8.22 0.29
C CYS A 179 -12.42 -8.61 1.14
N LEU A 180 -11.24 -8.63 0.52
CA LEU A 180 -9.99 -9.01 1.18
C LEU A 180 -9.22 -7.82 1.79
N ILE A 181 -9.68 -6.59 1.63
CA ILE A 181 -9.08 -5.43 2.28
C ILE A 181 -9.32 -5.53 3.79
N ARG A 182 -8.24 -5.41 4.58
CA ARG A 182 -8.29 -5.53 6.05
C ARG A 182 -7.76 -4.31 6.78
N HIS A 183 -6.79 -3.59 6.20
CA HIS A 183 -6.12 -2.46 6.84
C HIS A 183 -5.80 -1.36 5.84
N PHE A 184 -5.53 -0.17 6.38
CA PHE A 184 -4.95 0.95 5.65
C PHE A 184 -3.50 1.15 6.10
N HIS A 185 -2.63 1.45 5.15
CA HIS A 185 -1.24 1.80 5.33
C HIS A 185 -1.02 3.24 4.83
N PHE A 186 -0.43 4.10 5.66
CA PHE A 186 -0.28 5.51 5.32
C PHE A 186 1.11 5.85 4.82
N TYR A 187 1.18 6.53 3.66
CA TYR A 187 2.39 7.13 3.12
C TYR A 187 2.52 8.59 3.60
N PRO A 188 3.45 8.93 4.50
CA PRO A 188 3.48 10.24 5.15
C PRO A 188 4.01 11.37 4.30
N PHE A 189 4.69 11.10 3.16
CA PHE A 189 5.23 12.09 2.22
C PHE A 189 6.00 13.25 2.89
N GLY A 190 6.82 12.94 3.89
CA GLY A 190 7.58 13.92 4.66
C GLY A 190 6.80 14.60 5.79
N GLY A 191 5.52 14.26 5.98
CA GLY A 191 4.66 14.78 7.04
C GLY A 191 4.29 13.74 8.10
N PHE A 192 5.26 13.00 8.65
CA PHE A 192 5.00 11.87 9.56
C PHE A 192 4.10 12.24 10.75
N ALA A 193 4.44 13.29 11.50
CA ALA A 193 3.66 13.69 12.67
C ALA A 193 2.20 14.02 12.31
N ARG A 194 1.98 14.78 11.23
CA ARG A 194 0.63 15.10 10.74
C ARG A 194 -0.13 13.85 10.33
N THR A 195 0.52 12.93 9.62
CA THR A 195 -0.09 11.67 9.19
C THR A 195 -0.42 10.79 10.38
N ALA A 196 0.46 10.68 11.36
CA ALA A 196 0.22 9.90 12.58
C ALA A 196 -0.97 10.48 13.38
N THR A 197 -1.05 11.80 13.55
CA THR A 197 -2.18 12.46 14.20
C THR A 197 -3.49 12.18 13.45
N TYR A 198 -3.49 12.31 12.12
CA TYR A 198 -4.66 12.04 11.29
C TYR A 198 -5.12 10.58 11.37
N ALA A 199 -4.18 9.65 11.22
CA ALA A 199 -4.47 8.21 11.29
C ALA A 199 -4.96 7.80 12.69
N GLY A 200 -4.34 8.33 13.77
CA GLY A 200 -4.75 8.09 15.14
C GLY A 200 -6.17 8.60 15.42
N ALA A 201 -6.51 9.79 14.94
CA ALA A 201 -7.86 10.33 15.11
C ALA A 201 -8.92 9.45 14.42
N ILE A 202 -8.62 8.90 13.22
CA ILE A 202 -9.51 7.96 12.55
C ILE A 202 -9.65 6.67 13.35
N ALA A 203 -8.54 6.11 13.85
CA ALA A 203 -8.54 4.88 14.63
C ALA A 203 -9.32 5.04 15.95
N ASP A 204 -9.26 6.24 16.56
CA ASP A 204 -10.00 6.59 17.77
C ASP A 204 -11.49 6.92 17.51
N GLY A 205 -11.96 6.90 16.26
CA GLY A 205 -13.33 7.27 15.87
C GLY A 205 -13.62 8.78 16.00
N LYS A 206 -12.60 9.62 16.08
CA LYS A 206 -12.73 11.09 16.14
C LYS A 206 -13.02 11.67 14.75
N ILE A 207 -14.14 11.27 14.20
CA ILE A 207 -14.59 11.69 12.87
C ILE A 207 -16.05 12.15 12.89
N GLU A 208 -16.36 13.11 12.03
CA GLU A 208 -17.72 13.57 11.74
C GLU A 208 -18.03 13.34 10.27
N MET A 209 -19.03 12.53 9.99
CA MET A 209 -19.46 12.22 8.62
C MET A 209 -20.07 13.45 7.94
N LEU A 210 -19.72 13.67 6.69
CA LEU A 210 -20.20 14.78 5.90
C LEU A 210 -21.42 14.39 5.02
N PRO A 211 -22.42 15.28 4.85
CA PRO A 211 -23.64 14.98 4.05
C PRO A 211 -23.36 14.62 2.58
N LYS A 212 -22.22 15.06 2.03
CA LYS A 212 -21.81 14.84 0.63
C LYS A 212 -20.78 13.72 0.47
N GLY A 213 -20.64 12.86 1.46
CA GLY A 213 -19.63 11.82 1.53
C GLY A 213 -18.31 12.31 2.15
N GLY A 214 -17.51 11.36 2.63
CA GLY A 214 -16.28 11.64 3.38
C GLY A 214 -16.57 12.06 4.82
N PHE A 215 -15.54 12.55 5.51
CA PHE A 215 -15.61 12.95 6.91
C PHE A 215 -14.60 14.06 7.23
N ASN A 216 -14.82 14.75 8.32
CA ASN A 216 -13.82 15.58 8.97
C ASN A 216 -13.24 14.84 10.18
N VAL A 217 -11.95 15.07 10.45
CA VAL A 217 -11.35 14.70 11.74
C VAL A 217 -11.72 15.78 12.75
N THR A 218 -12.27 15.36 13.88
CA THR A 218 -12.61 16.26 14.98
C THR A 218 -11.42 16.36 15.93
N GLU A 219 -11.11 17.58 16.34
CA GLU A 219 -10.16 17.80 17.44
C GLU A 219 -10.84 17.32 18.73
N GLY A 220 -10.20 16.43 19.47
CA GLY A 220 -10.63 15.95 20.79
C GLY A 220 -10.09 16.83 21.88
#